data_447da3c23bf0fdde116b83e9684decc7
#
_entry.id   447da3c23bf0fdde116b83e9684decc7
#
_cell.length_a   1.000
_cell.length_b   1.000
_cell.length_c   1.000
_cell.angle_alpha   90.00
_cell.angle_beta   90.00
_cell.angle_gamma   90.00
#
_symmetry.space_group_name_H-M   'P 1'
#
loop_
_entity.id
_entity.type
_entity.pdbx_description
1 polymer ?
#
loop_
_entity_poly.entity_id
_entity_poly.type
_entity_poly.pdbx_seq_one_letter_code
_entity_poly.pdbx_strand_id
1 'polypeptide(L)'
;ASGVYLSVFRNTPLLVQLLFWYFGIPALLPEAWVQWLNGVHTLALSGVVLVRWPSFEFLAALLGLVAYSTAYVGEDIRSGLRGVPASQRTAALALGLTPTQALRHVVLPQALRIALPPLFGQYMNILKNTSLGMAVGLLELSYRARQAEAETWKTFQVYAVATLLYIAAIAVLELLAQRLQRR
;
A
#
# COMPACT_ATOMS: atom_id res chain seq x y z
N ALA A 1 -6.72 14.34 -15.26
CA ALA A 1 -6.02 14.29 -13.94
C ALA A 1 -5.55 12.87 -13.60
N SER A 2 -6.39 11.82 -13.76
CA SER A 2 -6.00 10.44 -13.40
C SER A 2 -4.84 9.89 -14.24
N GLY A 3 -4.73 10.23 -15.51
CA GLY A 3 -3.65 9.74 -16.39
C GLY A 3 -2.26 10.21 -15.96
N VAL A 4 -2.13 11.48 -15.57
CA VAL A 4 -0.85 12.05 -15.10
C VAL A 4 -0.43 11.39 -13.79
N TYR A 5 -1.36 11.24 -12.84
CA TYR A 5 -1.09 10.55 -11.58
C TYR A 5 -0.57 9.13 -11.80
N LEU A 6 -1.27 8.33 -12.59
CA LEU A 6 -0.86 6.96 -12.91
C LEU A 6 0.51 6.91 -13.61
N SER A 7 0.75 7.84 -14.56
CA SER A 7 2.03 7.91 -15.27
C SER A 7 3.18 8.21 -14.32
N VAL A 8 3.03 9.16 -13.40
CA VAL A 8 4.08 9.51 -12.43
C VAL A 8 4.34 8.36 -11.47
N PHE A 9 3.31 7.89 -10.76
CA PHE A 9 3.49 6.94 -9.65
C PHE A 9 3.84 5.52 -10.12
N ARG A 10 3.44 5.11 -11.31
CA ARG A 10 3.80 3.79 -11.86
C ARG A 10 5.16 3.75 -12.55
N ASN A 11 5.64 4.88 -13.09
CA ASN A 11 6.91 4.95 -13.80
C ASN A 11 8.07 5.44 -12.93
N THR A 12 7.84 5.72 -11.66
CA THR A 12 8.87 6.10 -10.69
C THR A 12 9.08 4.96 -9.69
N PRO A 13 10.34 4.55 -9.40
CA PRO A 13 10.61 3.53 -8.39
C PRO A 13 10.07 3.94 -7.01
N LEU A 14 9.46 2.99 -6.29
CA LEU A 14 8.89 3.27 -4.97
C LEU A 14 9.92 3.84 -3.99
N LEU A 15 11.15 3.32 -4.00
CA LEU A 15 12.21 3.84 -3.11
C LEU A 15 12.46 5.34 -3.34
N VAL A 16 12.50 5.78 -4.60
CA VAL A 16 12.68 7.20 -4.94
C VAL A 16 11.50 8.03 -4.43
N GLN A 17 10.28 7.50 -4.52
CA GLN A 17 9.10 8.17 -3.98
C GLN A 17 9.18 8.30 -2.44
N LEU A 18 9.60 7.23 -1.73
CA LEU A 18 9.77 7.28 -0.28
C LEU A 18 10.80 8.34 0.15
N LEU A 19 11.94 8.38 -0.55
CA LEU A 19 12.97 9.39 -0.32
C LEU A 19 12.45 10.82 -0.59
N PHE A 20 11.62 10.98 -1.64
CA PHE A 20 11.00 12.28 -1.93
C PHE A 20 10.01 12.72 -0.83
N TRP A 21 9.17 11.80 -0.33
CA TRP A 21 8.26 12.11 0.77
C TRP A 21 8.98 12.45 2.06
N TYR A 22 10.10 11.78 2.33
CA TYR A 22 10.85 11.97 3.58
C TYR A 22 11.83 13.16 3.53
N PHE A 23 12.55 13.35 2.43
CA PHE A 23 13.54 14.42 2.29
C PHE A 23 13.05 15.60 1.44
N GLY A 24 12.32 15.32 0.35
CA GLY A 24 11.91 16.34 -0.61
C GLY A 24 10.77 17.21 -0.10
N ILE A 25 9.71 16.61 0.46
CA ILE A 25 8.56 17.39 0.95
C ILE A 25 8.96 18.32 2.11
N PRO A 26 9.69 17.87 3.15
CA PRO A 26 10.12 18.78 4.22
C PRO A 26 10.97 19.95 3.74
N ALA A 27 11.79 19.77 2.73
CA ALA A 27 12.59 20.85 2.16
C ALA A 27 11.76 21.99 1.55
N LEU A 28 10.48 21.75 1.27
CA LEU A 28 9.53 22.74 0.74
C LEU A 28 8.67 23.39 1.85
N LEU A 29 8.75 22.87 3.08
CA LEU A 29 7.94 23.34 4.21
C LEU A 29 8.70 24.38 5.04
N PRO A 30 7.99 25.32 5.70
CA PRO A 30 8.58 26.19 6.71
C PRO A 30 9.20 25.38 7.84
N GLU A 31 10.32 25.85 8.38
CA GLU A 31 11.08 25.16 9.43
C GLU A 31 10.24 24.79 10.67
N ALA A 32 9.32 25.65 11.08
CA ALA A 32 8.41 25.39 12.19
C ALA A 32 7.53 24.15 11.98
N TRP A 33 7.10 23.88 10.73
CA TRP A 33 6.32 22.68 10.40
C TRP A 33 7.18 21.43 10.43
N VAL A 34 8.42 21.53 9.94
CA VAL A 34 9.38 20.41 9.98
C VAL A 34 9.71 20.03 11.42
N GLN A 35 9.95 21.02 12.27
CA GLN A 35 10.20 20.81 13.71
C GLN A 35 8.98 20.18 14.39
N TRP A 36 7.78 20.64 14.07
CA TRP A 36 6.55 20.04 14.59
C TRP A 36 6.38 18.59 14.13
N LEU A 37 6.58 18.28 12.85
CA LEU A 37 6.47 16.92 12.31
C LEU A 37 7.44 15.94 12.96
N ASN A 38 8.64 16.40 13.30
CA ASN A 38 9.66 15.58 13.98
C ASN A 38 9.49 15.54 15.51
N GLY A 39 8.57 16.35 16.06
CA GLY A 39 8.26 16.39 17.48
C GLY A 39 7.51 15.14 17.96
N VAL A 40 7.69 14.78 19.23
CA VAL A 40 6.90 13.74 19.88
C VAL A 40 5.61 14.35 20.39
N HIS A 41 4.48 14.03 19.76
CA HIS A 41 3.17 14.48 20.19
C HIS A 41 2.40 13.34 20.83
N THR A 42 1.94 13.56 22.06
CA THR A 42 1.13 12.59 22.80
C THR A 42 -0.14 13.25 23.30
N LEU A 43 -1.25 12.57 23.19
CA LEU A 43 -2.49 12.94 23.85
C LEU A 43 -2.59 12.11 25.12
N ALA A 44 -2.45 12.80 26.27
CA ALA A 44 -2.50 12.17 27.58
C ALA A 44 -3.68 12.76 28.39
N LEU A 45 -4.40 11.91 29.10
CA LEU A 45 -5.43 12.28 30.06
C LEU A 45 -5.08 11.70 31.42
N SER A 46 -5.04 12.55 32.44
CA SER A 46 -4.74 12.14 33.84
C SER A 46 -3.44 11.32 34.00
N GLY A 47 -2.39 11.67 33.23
CA GLY A 47 -1.09 10.97 33.27
C GLY A 47 -1.02 9.66 32.46
N VAL A 48 -2.12 9.22 31.84
CA VAL A 48 -2.13 8.06 30.93
C VAL A 48 -2.06 8.55 29.51
N VAL A 49 -1.05 8.06 28.74
CA VAL A 49 -0.92 8.35 27.31
C VAL A 49 -1.98 7.54 26.57
N LEU A 50 -2.97 8.23 26.00
CA LEU A 50 -4.07 7.60 25.23
C LEU A 50 -3.66 7.36 23.79
N VAL A 51 -3.01 8.34 23.15
CA VAL A 51 -2.58 8.27 21.75
C VAL A 51 -1.19 8.88 21.63
N ARG A 52 -0.30 8.18 20.95
CA ARG A 52 0.98 8.71 20.51
C ARG A 52 0.92 9.00 19.01
N TRP A 53 1.27 10.22 18.62
CA TRP A 53 1.33 10.58 17.21
C TRP A 53 2.38 9.72 16.49
N PRO A 54 2.10 9.25 15.28
CA PRO A 54 3.09 8.47 14.52
C PRO A 54 4.30 9.34 14.18
N SER A 55 5.47 8.71 14.11
CA SER A 55 6.70 9.39 13.74
C SER A 55 6.64 9.91 12.29
N PHE A 56 7.47 10.89 11.97
CA PHE A 56 7.51 11.46 10.62
C PHE A 56 7.95 10.42 9.58
N GLU A 57 8.86 9.51 9.95
CA GLU A 57 9.27 8.38 9.11
C GLU A 57 8.06 7.49 8.75
N PHE A 58 7.20 7.23 9.72
CA PHE A 58 5.97 6.45 9.48
C PHE A 58 5.02 7.19 8.55
N LEU A 59 4.80 8.49 8.75
CA LEU A 59 3.90 9.28 7.91
C LEU A 59 4.42 9.39 6.47
N ALA A 60 5.71 9.64 6.29
CA ALA A 60 6.34 9.71 4.98
C ALA A 60 6.26 8.36 4.24
N ALA A 61 6.58 7.26 4.93
CA ALA A 61 6.46 5.93 4.38
C ALA A 61 5.00 5.56 4.04
N LEU A 62 4.04 5.89 4.91
CA LEU A 62 2.62 5.67 4.69
C LEU A 62 2.14 6.43 3.45
N LEU A 63 2.43 7.73 3.33
CA LEU A 63 2.01 8.54 2.19
C LEU A 63 2.63 8.03 0.88
N GLY A 64 3.91 7.70 0.88
CA GLY A 64 4.58 7.13 -0.29
C GLY A 64 3.99 5.79 -0.72
N LEU A 65 3.79 4.88 0.24
CA LEU A 65 3.18 3.56 -0.01
C LEU A 65 1.72 3.68 -0.48
N VAL A 66 0.92 4.56 0.13
CA VAL A 66 -0.47 4.78 -0.27
C VAL A 66 -0.53 5.37 -1.67
N ALA A 67 0.24 6.41 -1.97
CA ALA A 67 0.26 7.03 -3.28
C ALA A 67 0.69 6.03 -4.37
N TYR A 68 1.76 5.27 -4.13
CA TYR A 68 2.22 4.22 -5.04
C TYR A 68 1.16 3.13 -5.23
N SER A 69 0.68 2.54 -4.12
CA SER A 69 -0.23 1.39 -4.17
C SER A 69 -1.59 1.74 -4.79
N THR A 70 -2.11 2.95 -4.54
CA THR A 70 -3.36 3.43 -5.12
C THR A 70 -3.30 3.49 -6.65
N ALA A 71 -2.14 3.82 -7.23
CA ALA A 71 -1.96 3.83 -8.67
C ALA A 71 -2.11 2.42 -9.28
N TYR A 72 -1.55 1.40 -8.64
CA TYR A 72 -1.64 0.00 -9.10
C TYR A 72 -3.03 -0.59 -8.85
N VAL A 73 -3.56 -0.42 -7.65
CA VAL A 73 -4.93 -0.86 -7.31
C VAL A 73 -5.97 -0.24 -8.24
N GLY A 74 -5.83 1.05 -8.55
CA GLY A 74 -6.73 1.73 -9.48
C GLY A 74 -6.67 1.15 -10.90
N GLU A 75 -5.50 0.72 -11.37
CA GLU A 75 -5.36 0.08 -12.68
C GLU A 75 -5.90 -1.35 -12.69
N ASP A 76 -5.73 -2.11 -11.61
CA ASP A 76 -6.30 -3.45 -11.48
C ASP A 76 -7.84 -3.40 -11.51
N ILE A 77 -8.45 -2.44 -10.81
CA ILE A 77 -9.89 -2.20 -10.87
C ILE A 77 -10.33 -1.81 -12.28
N ARG A 78 -9.58 -0.92 -12.94
CA ARG A 78 -9.85 -0.52 -14.32
C ARG A 78 -9.74 -1.70 -15.29
N SER A 79 -8.74 -2.55 -15.10
CA SER A 79 -8.56 -3.79 -15.87
C SER A 79 -9.72 -4.73 -15.67
N GLY A 80 -10.20 -4.90 -14.44
CA GLY A 80 -11.41 -5.66 -14.14
C GLY A 80 -12.65 -5.15 -14.88
N LEU A 81 -12.84 -3.82 -14.90
CA LEU A 81 -13.95 -3.21 -15.66
C LEU A 81 -13.86 -3.45 -17.17
N ARG A 82 -12.66 -3.37 -17.74
CA ARG A 82 -12.41 -3.63 -19.16
C ARG A 82 -12.52 -5.12 -19.50
N GLY A 83 -12.30 -6.01 -18.54
CA GLY A 83 -12.41 -7.45 -18.67
C GLY A 83 -13.86 -7.95 -18.82
N VAL A 84 -14.87 -7.13 -18.48
CA VAL A 84 -16.28 -7.50 -18.70
C VAL A 84 -16.61 -7.30 -20.17
N PRO A 85 -17.12 -8.34 -20.87
CA PRO A 85 -17.50 -8.24 -22.28
C PRO A 85 -18.54 -7.14 -22.51
N ALA A 86 -18.37 -6.34 -23.55
CA ALA A 86 -19.30 -5.25 -23.90
C ALA A 86 -20.73 -5.75 -24.13
N SER A 87 -20.90 -6.99 -24.61
CA SER A 87 -22.17 -7.66 -24.79
C SER A 87 -23.01 -7.73 -23.52
N GLN A 88 -22.40 -7.86 -22.35
CA GLN A 88 -23.11 -7.90 -21.06
C GLN A 88 -23.81 -6.57 -20.78
N ARG A 89 -23.14 -5.44 -21.05
CA ARG A 89 -23.75 -4.13 -20.93
C ARG A 89 -24.84 -3.89 -21.95
N THR A 90 -24.60 -4.29 -23.21
CA THR A 90 -25.58 -4.14 -24.30
C THR A 90 -26.84 -4.96 -24.02
N ALA A 91 -26.70 -6.20 -23.57
CA ALA A 91 -27.83 -7.06 -23.20
C ALA A 91 -28.65 -6.47 -22.04
N ALA A 92 -27.96 -5.94 -21.01
CA ALA A 92 -28.64 -5.27 -19.90
C ALA A 92 -29.48 -4.06 -20.35
N LEU A 93 -28.94 -3.23 -21.25
CA LEU A 93 -29.66 -2.09 -21.83
C LEU A 93 -30.84 -2.54 -22.69
N ALA A 94 -30.68 -3.62 -23.47
CA ALA A 94 -31.75 -4.17 -24.28
C ALA A 94 -32.92 -4.72 -23.44
N LEU A 95 -32.64 -5.18 -22.21
CA LEU A 95 -33.64 -5.56 -21.21
C LEU A 95 -34.29 -4.39 -20.48
N GLY A 96 -34.01 -3.12 -20.88
CA GLY A 96 -34.61 -1.93 -20.32
C GLY A 96 -33.94 -1.37 -19.08
N LEU A 97 -32.77 -1.87 -18.67
CA LEU A 97 -32.01 -1.27 -17.58
C LEU A 97 -31.45 0.08 -18.01
N THR A 98 -31.48 1.07 -17.11
CA THR A 98 -30.73 2.32 -17.33
C THR A 98 -29.22 2.06 -17.31
N PRO A 99 -28.39 2.94 -17.91
CA PRO A 99 -26.92 2.79 -17.89
C PRO A 99 -26.33 2.61 -16.48
N THR A 100 -26.89 3.31 -15.49
CA THR A 100 -26.46 3.20 -14.09
C THR A 100 -26.86 1.85 -13.48
N GLN A 101 -28.07 1.35 -13.77
CA GLN A 101 -28.51 0.03 -13.32
C GLN A 101 -27.69 -1.08 -13.98
N ALA A 102 -27.43 -1.00 -15.30
CA ALA A 102 -26.57 -1.93 -16.02
C ALA A 102 -25.15 -1.95 -15.42
N LEU A 103 -24.57 -0.79 -15.13
CA LEU A 103 -23.27 -0.70 -14.45
C LEU A 103 -23.31 -1.36 -13.07
N ARG A 104 -24.28 -1.01 -12.22
CA ARG A 104 -24.33 -1.43 -10.82
C ARG A 104 -24.68 -2.90 -10.63
N HIS A 105 -25.60 -3.43 -11.44
CA HIS A 105 -26.17 -4.77 -11.24
C HIS A 105 -25.54 -5.83 -12.15
N VAL A 106 -24.94 -5.45 -13.29
CA VAL A 106 -24.40 -6.39 -14.26
C VAL A 106 -22.88 -6.26 -14.38
N VAL A 107 -22.37 -5.06 -14.69
CA VAL A 107 -20.95 -4.88 -15.00
C VAL A 107 -20.09 -4.89 -13.73
N LEU A 108 -20.44 -4.11 -12.71
CA LEU A 108 -19.62 -3.93 -11.51
C LEU A 108 -19.40 -5.24 -10.72
N PRO A 109 -20.41 -6.09 -10.49
CA PRO A 109 -20.18 -7.38 -9.81
C PRO A 109 -19.25 -8.31 -10.58
N GLN A 110 -19.33 -8.33 -11.90
CA GLN A 110 -18.43 -9.12 -12.75
C GLN A 110 -17.01 -8.52 -12.74
N ALA A 111 -16.90 -7.20 -12.89
CA ALA A 111 -15.62 -6.49 -12.86
C ALA A 111 -14.86 -6.71 -11.56
N LEU A 112 -15.55 -6.67 -10.41
CA LEU A 112 -14.95 -6.96 -9.11
C LEU A 112 -14.42 -8.38 -9.02
N ARG A 113 -15.13 -9.36 -9.52
CA ARG A 113 -14.65 -10.76 -9.56
C ARG A 113 -13.40 -10.92 -10.40
N ILE A 114 -13.29 -10.19 -11.52
CA ILE A 114 -12.11 -10.19 -12.38
C ILE A 114 -10.94 -9.45 -11.71
N ALA A 115 -11.22 -8.35 -10.99
CA ALA A 115 -10.18 -7.55 -10.33
C ALA A 115 -9.65 -8.17 -9.02
N LEU A 116 -10.44 -9.01 -8.34
CA LEU A 116 -10.08 -9.58 -7.04
C LEU A 116 -8.73 -10.34 -7.03
N PRO A 117 -8.44 -11.26 -7.98
CA PRO A 117 -7.15 -11.97 -7.97
C PRO A 117 -5.93 -11.02 -8.05
N PRO A 118 -5.82 -10.07 -9.00
CA PRO A 118 -4.71 -9.13 -9.02
C PRO A 118 -4.66 -8.23 -7.78
N LEU A 119 -5.80 -7.81 -7.21
CA LEU A 119 -5.84 -7.02 -5.98
C LEU A 119 -5.21 -7.77 -4.78
N PHE A 120 -5.43 -9.07 -4.64
CA PHE A 120 -4.74 -9.85 -3.62
C PHE A 120 -3.23 -9.88 -3.85
N GLY A 121 -2.79 -9.96 -5.11
CA GLY A 121 -1.37 -9.79 -5.47
C GLY A 121 -0.79 -8.44 -5.02
N GLN A 122 -1.57 -7.36 -5.15
CA GLN A 122 -1.15 -6.03 -4.68
C GLN A 122 -1.00 -5.98 -3.15
N TYR A 123 -1.89 -6.58 -2.37
CA TYR A 123 -1.73 -6.63 -0.91
C TYR A 123 -0.42 -7.34 -0.49
N MET A 124 -0.08 -8.45 -1.14
CA MET A 124 1.20 -9.12 -0.90
C MET A 124 2.40 -8.26 -1.32
N ASN A 125 2.28 -7.52 -2.43
CA ASN A 125 3.31 -6.57 -2.86
C ASN A 125 3.46 -5.39 -1.89
N ILE A 126 2.36 -4.84 -1.38
CA ILE A 126 2.39 -3.78 -0.36
C ILE A 126 3.16 -4.26 0.87
N LEU A 127 2.87 -5.47 1.37
CA LEU A 127 3.60 -6.04 2.52
C LEU A 127 5.11 -6.13 2.25
N LYS A 128 5.52 -6.64 1.09
CA LYS A 128 6.94 -6.68 0.71
C LYS A 128 7.55 -5.29 0.61
N ASN A 129 6.82 -4.35 0.04
CA ASN A 129 7.27 -2.98 -0.16
C ASN A 129 7.42 -2.19 1.14
N THR A 130 6.77 -2.59 2.25
CA THR A 130 7.01 -1.95 3.56
C THR A 130 8.47 -2.05 4.00
N SER A 131 9.21 -3.07 3.55
CA SER A 131 10.65 -3.22 3.81
C SER A 131 11.50 -2.05 3.30
N LEU A 132 11.04 -1.37 2.25
CA LEU A 132 11.71 -0.17 1.73
C LEU A 132 11.61 1.03 2.68
N GLY A 133 10.68 0.99 3.65
CA GLY A 133 10.60 1.98 4.73
C GLY A 133 11.87 2.08 5.58
N MET A 134 12.67 1.01 5.60
CA MET A 134 14.00 1.03 6.23
C MET A 134 14.88 2.17 5.69
N ALA A 135 14.75 2.52 4.41
CA ALA A 135 15.57 3.55 3.77
C ALA A 135 15.31 4.97 4.30
N VAL A 136 14.14 5.19 4.89
CA VAL A 136 13.74 6.45 5.53
C VAL A 136 13.76 6.35 7.07
N GLY A 137 14.38 5.31 7.62
CA GLY A 137 14.51 5.14 9.07
C GLY A 137 13.29 4.57 9.78
N LEU A 138 12.27 4.09 9.03
CA LEU A 138 11.10 3.45 9.63
C LEU A 138 11.50 2.17 10.38
N LEU A 139 11.09 2.07 11.65
CA LEU A 139 11.38 0.94 12.53
C LEU A 139 10.47 -0.27 12.20
N GLU A 140 10.72 -0.90 11.05
CA GLU A 140 10.05 -2.11 10.58
C GLU A 140 11.00 -3.32 10.63
N LEU A 141 10.56 -4.48 10.16
CA LEU A 141 11.31 -5.74 10.26
C LEU A 141 12.72 -5.68 9.66
N SER A 142 12.88 -5.10 8.45
CA SER A 142 14.19 -5.02 7.79
C SER A 142 15.13 -4.06 8.51
N TYR A 143 14.60 -2.95 9.05
CA TYR A 143 15.35 -2.03 9.88
C TYR A 143 15.85 -2.71 11.16
N ARG A 144 14.99 -3.47 11.84
CA ARG A 144 15.35 -4.22 13.04
C ARG A 144 16.35 -5.33 12.74
N ALA A 145 16.22 -6.01 11.61
CA ALA A 145 17.21 -6.98 11.16
C ALA A 145 18.58 -6.33 10.98
N ARG A 146 18.64 -5.17 10.33
CA ARG A 146 19.88 -4.41 10.16
C ARG A 146 20.51 -4.00 11.50
N GLN A 147 19.70 -3.56 12.47
CA GLN A 147 20.19 -3.24 13.82
C GLN A 147 20.79 -4.48 14.50
N ALA A 148 20.06 -5.60 14.49
CA ALA A 148 20.53 -6.84 15.09
C ALA A 148 21.81 -7.36 14.40
N GLU A 149 21.93 -7.20 13.09
CA GLU A 149 23.15 -7.51 12.35
C GLU A 149 24.33 -6.66 12.80
N ALA A 150 24.13 -5.33 12.90
CA ALA A 150 25.17 -4.41 13.32
C ALA A 150 25.66 -4.67 14.77
N GLU A 151 24.76 -5.12 15.66
CA GLU A 151 25.09 -5.45 17.06
C GLU A 151 25.76 -6.83 17.20
N THR A 152 25.38 -7.81 16.38
CA THR A 152 25.78 -9.21 16.57
C THR A 152 26.79 -9.71 15.56
N TRP A 153 26.98 -9.01 14.43
CA TRP A 153 27.82 -9.42 13.29
C TRP A 153 27.42 -10.78 12.68
N LYS A 154 26.17 -11.24 12.96
CA LYS A 154 25.62 -12.52 12.47
C LYS A 154 24.76 -12.30 11.22
N THR A 155 25.36 -11.78 10.15
CA THR A 155 24.67 -11.37 8.92
C THR A 155 23.76 -12.46 8.36
N PHE A 156 24.29 -13.68 8.15
CA PHE A 156 23.50 -14.78 7.57
C PHE A 156 22.27 -15.15 8.44
N GLN A 157 22.48 -15.33 9.75
CA GLN A 157 21.43 -15.77 10.66
C GLN A 157 20.31 -14.72 10.75
N VAL A 158 20.67 -13.45 10.88
CA VAL A 158 19.70 -12.35 11.01
C VAL A 158 18.85 -12.21 9.75
N TYR A 159 19.49 -12.18 8.57
CA TYR A 159 18.72 -12.03 7.33
C TYR A 159 17.97 -13.31 6.94
N ALA A 160 18.45 -14.50 7.31
CA ALA A 160 17.69 -15.73 7.17
C ALA A 160 16.40 -15.69 8.00
N VAL A 161 16.47 -15.28 9.27
CA VAL A 161 15.28 -15.13 10.13
C VAL A 161 14.33 -14.08 9.57
N ALA A 162 14.82 -12.91 9.16
CA ALA A 162 13.99 -11.87 8.57
C ALA A 162 13.27 -12.36 7.29
N THR A 163 13.99 -13.09 6.43
CA THR A 163 13.42 -13.68 5.22
C THR A 163 12.32 -14.69 5.55
N LEU A 164 12.54 -15.57 6.52
CA LEU A 164 11.54 -16.55 6.95
C LEU A 164 10.29 -15.87 7.52
N LEU A 165 10.45 -14.79 8.28
CA LEU A 165 9.32 -14.01 8.81
C LEU A 165 8.50 -13.36 7.69
N TYR A 166 9.15 -12.79 6.64
CA TYR A 166 8.42 -12.27 5.47
C TYR A 166 7.70 -13.37 4.71
N ILE A 167 8.35 -14.52 4.50
CA ILE A 167 7.73 -15.68 3.85
C ILE A 167 6.50 -16.14 4.64
N ALA A 168 6.63 -16.28 5.96
CA ALA A 168 5.51 -16.69 6.82
C ALA A 168 4.34 -15.69 6.77
N ALA A 169 4.63 -14.38 6.84
CA ALA A 169 3.60 -13.35 6.75
C ALA A 169 2.87 -13.37 5.39
N ILE A 170 3.62 -13.51 4.29
CA ILE A 170 3.05 -13.60 2.94
C ILE A 170 2.23 -14.87 2.78
N ALA A 171 2.72 -16.02 3.27
CA ALA A 171 2.00 -17.29 3.21
C ALA A 171 0.66 -17.23 3.96
N VAL A 172 0.62 -16.60 5.13
CA VAL A 172 -0.64 -16.38 5.88
C VAL A 172 -1.62 -15.54 5.07
N LEU A 173 -1.16 -14.41 4.48
CA LEU A 173 -2.01 -13.57 3.63
C LEU A 173 -2.53 -14.34 2.41
N GLU A 174 -1.68 -15.13 1.76
CA GLU A 174 -2.06 -15.93 0.60
C GLU A 174 -3.12 -16.98 0.95
N LEU A 175 -2.96 -17.69 2.06
CA LEU A 175 -3.95 -18.65 2.56
C LEU A 175 -5.30 -17.98 2.86
N LEU A 176 -5.28 -16.78 3.47
CA LEU A 176 -6.49 -16.01 3.72
C LEU A 176 -7.15 -15.56 2.40
N ALA A 177 -6.36 -15.06 1.45
CA ALA A 177 -6.84 -14.67 0.13
C ALA A 177 -7.50 -15.83 -0.61
N GLN A 178 -6.86 -17.00 -0.64
CA GLN A 178 -7.40 -18.21 -1.26
C GLN A 178 -8.73 -18.67 -0.63
N ARG A 179 -8.85 -18.57 0.70
CA ARG A 179 -10.12 -18.90 1.39
C ARG A 179 -11.24 -17.94 1.01
N LEU A 180 -10.94 -16.66 0.83
CA LEU A 180 -11.92 -15.65 0.44
C LEU A 180 -12.35 -15.80 -1.03
N GLN A 181 -11.45 -16.20 -1.92
CA GLN A 181 -11.74 -16.42 -3.34
C GLN A 181 -12.58 -17.67 -3.61
N ARG A 182 -12.50 -18.69 -2.75
CA ARG A 182 -13.26 -19.94 -2.89
C ARG A 182 -14.73 -19.82 -2.45
N ARG A 183 -15.11 -18.71 -1.84
CA ARG A 183 -16.51 -18.39 -1.49
C ARG A 183 -17.15 -17.48 -2.53
#